data_bb944242907075f037fd915676d23f0f
#
_entry.id   bb944242907075f037fd915676d23f0f
#
_cell.length_a   1.000
_cell.length_b   1.000
_cell.length_c   1.000
_cell.angle_alpha   90.00
_cell.angle_beta   90.00
_cell.angle_gamma   90.00
#
_symmetry.space_group_name_H-M   'P 1'
#
loop_
_entity.id
_entity.type
_entity.pdbx_description
1 polymer ?
#
loop_
_entity_poly.entity_id
_entity_poly.type
_entity_poly.pdbx_seq_one_letter_code
_entity_poly.pdbx_strand_id
1 'polypeptide(L)'
;MTDDKPTLVSQLAGAGLDRREARWLVEEFYDDPVALEAAQKRRLSGEPLQYVLGHWPFRSLDLDLDERVLIPRPESEELVDVALTELAKNDAVTPLLLDVGCGSGAIGLSLLAELGNRGLRASLVALDVSPDALALSRENARKHQLHAVTFVASDWFSELDPSFRGRFDLIVANPPYVSEVAFTELDPVLSYEPRDALVAPDASGVGGFADVQRIIRDAPQWLGPSGVLVLEHGYDQGEAALRACRDAGYRDVRDLEDLAGHPRVLVARP
;
A
#
# COMPACT_ATOMS: atom_id res chain seq x y z
N MET A 1 -40.11 14.38 -2.73
CA MET A 1 -39.32 15.18 -1.77
C MET A 1 -38.15 14.26 -1.37
N THR A 2 -36.95 14.62 -1.73
CA THR A 2 -35.75 13.92 -1.24
C THR A 2 -35.57 14.34 0.22
N ASP A 3 -35.46 13.38 1.14
CA ASP A 3 -35.11 13.64 2.52
C ASP A 3 -33.80 14.44 2.59
N ASP A 4 -33.63 15.28 3.61
CA ASP A 4 -32.36 15.99 3.82
C ASP A 4 -31.26 15.04 4.30
N LYS A 5 -29.99 15.43 4.10
CA LYS A 5 -28.83 14.59 4.49
C LYS A 5 -28.87 14.10 5.94
N PRO A 6 -29.18 14.95 6.96
CA PRO A 6 -29.30 14.50 8.35
C PRO A 6 -30.37 13.42 8.58
N THR A 7 -31.51 13.52 7.89
CA THR A 7 -32.58 12.51 7.95
C THR A 7 -32.14 11.19 7.35
N LEU A 8 -31.51 11.20 6.17
CA LEU A 8 -30.97 10.02 5.52
C LEU A 8 -29.89 9.34 6.40
N VAL A 9 -28.95 10.09 6.98
CA VAL A 9 -27.95 9.55 7.92
C VAL A 9 -28.62 8.85 9.10
N SER A 10 -29.71 9.45 9.64
CA SER A 10 -30.45 8.88 10.76
C SER A 10 -31.18 7.59 10.37
N GLN A 11 -31.73 7.53 9.16
CA GLN A 11 -32.37 6.34 8.60
C GLN A 11 -31.38 5.18 8.40
N LEU A 12 -30.22 5.47 7.77
CA LEU A 12 -29.18 4.47 7.54
C LEU A 12 -28.61 3.92 8.89
N ALA A 13 -28.38 4.83 9.84
CA ALA A 13 -27.93 4.42 11.18
C ALA A 13 -28.99 3.58 11.91
N GLY A 14 -30.28 3.92 11.78
CA GLY A 14 -31.40 3.13 12.30
C GLY A 14 -31.54 1.76 11.65
N ALA A 15 -31.03 1.59 10.44
CA ALA A 15 -30.96 0.31 9.72
C ALA A 15 -29.74 -0.57 10.12
N GLY A 16 -28.85 -0.08 11.00
CA GLY A 16 -27.74 -0.86 11.56
C GLY A 16 -26.34 -0.44 11.11
N LEU A 17 -26.20 0.64 10.32
CA LEU A 17 -24.90 1.17 9.96
C LEU A 17 -24.31 2.01 11.09
N ASP A 18 -22.97 2.04 11.20
CA ASP A 18 -22.28 3.05 12.00
C ASP A 18 -22.64 4.46 11.50
N ARG A 19 -22.81 5.42 12.44
CA ARG A 19 -23.26 6.78 12.08
C ARG A 19 -22.24 7.54 11.23
N ARG A 20 -20.95 7.26 11.36
CA ARG A 20 -19.90 7.88 10.53
C ARG A 20 -19.97 7.30 9.12
N GLU A 21 -20.08 5.98 9.00
CA GLU A 21 -20.22 5.31 7.70
C GLU A 21 -21.49 5.76 6.98
N ALA A 22 -22.62 5.83 7.69
CA ALA A 22 -23.87 6.36 7.15
C ALA A 22 -23.72 7.78 6.59
N ARG A 23 -22.93 8.65 7.26
CA ARG A 23 -22.63 9.99 6.76
C ARG A 23 -21.84 9.95 5.46
N TRP A 24 -20.78 9.14 5.38
CA TRP A 24 -19.97 9.02 4.17
C TRP A 24 -20.78 8.51 2.99
N LEU A 25 -21.62 7.48 3.19
CA LEU A 25 -22.52 7.00 2.14
C LEU A 25 -23.50 8.06 1.67
N VAL A 26 -24.07 8.84 2.59
CA VAL A 26 -24.98 9.94 2.22
C VAL A 26 -24.24 11.08 1.53
N GLU A 27 -23.01 11.40 1.94
CA GLU A 27 -22.20 12.44 1.27
C GLU A 27 -21.90 12.05 -0.16
N GLU A 28 -21.55 10.79 -0.41
CA GLU A 28 -21.17 10.25 -1.72
C GLU A 28 -22.37 10.09 -2.66
N PHE A 29 -23.47 9.49 -2.16
CA PHE A 29 -24.59 9.06 -3.00
C PHE A 29 -25.86 9.90 -2.81
N TYR A 30 -25.77 11.13 -2.24
CA TYR A 30 -26.94 11.96 -1.93
C TYR A 30 -27.84 12.22 -3.14
N ASP A 31 -27.24 12.48 -4.28
CA ASP A 31 -27.95 12.82 -5.51
C ASP A 31 -28.43 11.59 -6.30
N ASP A 32 -28.08 10.37 -5.84
CA ASP A 32 -28.52 9.10 -6.45
C ASP A 32 -29.10 8.14 -5.38
N PRO A 33 -30.41 8.23 -5.10
CA PRO A 33 -31.06 7.37 -4.11
C PRO A 33 -31.00 5.87 -4.40
N VAL A 34 -30.86 5.49 -5.68
CA VAL A 34 -30.73 4.08 -6.08
C VAL A 34 -29.34 3.57 -5.72
N ALA A 35 -28.31 4.35 -6.01
CA ALA A 35 -26.94 4.04 -5.61
C ALA A 35 -26.79 4.02 -4.09
N LEU A 36 -27.42 4.95 -3.36
CA LEU A 36 -27.42 4.98 -1.89
C LEU A 36 -28.02 3.70 -1.28
N GLU A 37 -29.19 3.26 -1.80
CA GLU A 37 -29.82 2.01 -1.35
C GLU A 37 -28.93 0.80 -1.65
N ALA A 38 -28.31 0.74 -2.82
CA ALA A 38 -27.39 -0.33 -3.19
C ALA A 38 -26.15 -0.33 -2.28
N ALA A 39 -25.55 0.82 -2.02
CA ALA A 39 -24.40 1.00 -1.13
C ALA A 39 -24.74 0.59 0.32
N GLN A 40 -25.91 0.96 0.82
CA GLN A 40 -26.40 0.51 2.13
C GLN A 40 -26.47 -1.02 2.22
N LYS A 41 -27.03 -1.68 1.20
CA LYS A 41 -27.15 -3.15 1.17
C LYS A 41 -25.77 -3.82 1.16
N ARG A 42 -24.85 -3.34 0.32
CA ARG A 42 -23.47 -3.84 0.25
C ARG A 42 -22.79 -3.72 1.62
N ARG A 43 -22.86 -2.53 2.25
CA ARG A 43 -22.23 -2.32 3.55
C ARG A 43 -22.85 -3.15 4.66
N LEU A 44 -24.17 -3.33 4.70
CA LEU A 44 -24.85 -4.18 5.66
C LEU A 44 -24.56 -5.69 5.46
N SER A 45 -24.16 -6.10 4.26
CA SER A 45 -23.68 -7.46 4.01
C SER A 45 -22.24 -7.71 4.47
N GLY A 46 -21.55 -6.68 5.00
CA GLY A 46 -20.18 -6.76 5.52
C GLY A 46 -19.10 -6.28 4.57
N GLU A 47 -19.46 -5.85 3.35
CA GLU A 47 -18.47 -5.35 2.39
C GLU A 47 -17.74 -4.11 2.93
N PRO A 48 -16.39 -4.01 2.77
CA PRO A 48 -15.63 -2.86 3.24
C PRO A 48 -16.19 -1.54 2.70
N LEU A 49 -16.29 -0.53 3.58
CA LEU A 49 -16.81 0.78 3.19
C LEU A 49 -16.06 1.38 2.00
N GLN A 50 -14.76 1.19 1.95
CA GLN A 50 -13.89 1.71 0.89
C GLN A 50 -14.26 1.14 -0.49
N TYR A 51 -14.59 -0.15 -0.56
CA TYR A 51 -15.08 -0.78 -1.79
C TYR A 51 -16.51 -0.34 -2.14
N VAL A 52 -17.34 -0.11 -1.11
CA VAL A 52 -18.70 0.39 -1.32
C VAL A 52 -18.68 1.81 -1.89
N LEU A 53 -17.78 2.67 -1.38
CA LEU A 53 -17.56 4.03 -1.91
C LEU A 53 -16.88 4.03 -3.27
N GLY A 54 -16.03 3.02 -3.55
CA GLY A 54 -15.26 2.90 -4.78
C GLY A 54 -13.97 3.72 -4.79
N HIS A 55 -13.70 4.46 -3.71
CA HIS A 55 -12.47 5.26 -3.55
C HIS A 55 -12.13 5.47 -2.07
N TRP A 56 -10.88 5.85 -1.80
CA TRP A 56 -10.43 6.18 -0.44
C TRP A 56 -9.26 7.16 -0.45
N PRO A 57 -9.25 8.15 0.45
CA PRO A 57 -8.13 9.04 0.59
C PRO A 57 -6.92 8.30 1.16
N PHE A 58 -5.75 8.54 0.57
CA PHE A 58 -4.46 8.13 1.09
C PHE A 58 -3.44 9.24 0.84
N ARG A 59 -2.86 9.79 1.89
CA ARG A 59 -2.02 10.99 1.81
C ARG A 59 -2.75 12.15 1.11
N SER A 60 -2.16 12.67 0.03
CA SER A 60 -2.75 13.75 -0.78
C SER A 60 -3.59 13.25 -1.96
N LEU A 61 -3.73 11.95 -2.12
CA LEU A 61 -4.42 11.33 -3.24
C LEU A 61 -5.79 10.80 -2.80
N ASP A 62 -6.76 10.85 -3.70
CA ASP A 62 -8.02 10.13 -3.60
C ASP A 62 -7.99 8.97 -4.61
N LEU A 63 -7.72 7.77 -4.11
CA LEU A 63 -7.47 6.58 -4.92
C LEU A 63 -8.76 5.83 -5.20
N ASP A 64 -8.99 5.45 -6.45
CA ASP A 64 -10.04 4.49 -6.81
C ASP A 64 -9.68 3.12 -6.23
N LEU A 65 -10.67 2.44 -5.63
CA LEU A 65 -10.50 1.16 -4.94
C LEU A 65 -11.65 0.19 -5.24
N ASP A 66 -11.30 -1.06 -5.46
CA ASP A 66 -12.22 -2.19 -5.52
C ASP A 66 -11.51 -3.49 -5.10
N GLU A 67 -12.18 -4.63 -5.22
CA GLU A 67 -11.70 -5.95 -4.80
C GLU A 67 -10.42 -6.43 -5.50
N ARG A 68 -9.90 -5.71 -6.49
CA ARG A 68 -8.63 -6.03 -7.16
C ARG A 68 -7.39 -5.80 -6.31
N VAL A 69 -7.49 -4.98 -5.25
CA VAL A 69 -6.34 -4.52 -4.46
C VAL A 69 -6.62 -4.50 -2.97
N LEU A 70 -5.56 -4.60 -2.17
CA LEU A 70 -5.58 -4.30 -0.74
C LEU A 70 -6.04 -2.85 -0.51
N ILE A 71 -6.92 -2.63 0.46
CA ILE A 71 -7.28 -1.29 0.93
C ILE A 71 -6.06 -0.67 1.61
N PRO A 72 -5.57 0.49 1.18
CA PRO A 72 -4.42 1.14 1.81
C PRO A 72 -4.65 1.38 3.30
N ARG A 73 -3.66 1.02 4.12
CA ARG A 73 -3.73 1.14 5.58
C ARG A 73 -3.15 2.47 6.04
N PRO A 74 -3.68 3.08 7.12
CA PRO A 74 -3.11 4.31 7.67
C PRO A 74 -1.62 4.18 8.05
N GLU A 75 -1.20 3.00 8.51
CA GLU A 75 0.19 2.70 8.88
C GLU A 75 1.13 2.83 7.67
N SER A 76 0.66 2.50 6.46
CA SER A 76 1.45 2.65 5.23
C SER A 76 1.70 4.11 4.85
N GLU A 77 0.97 5.09 5.42
CA GLU A 77 1.30 6.51 5.27
C GLU A 77 2.62 6.86 5.98
N GLU A 78 2.93 6.20 7.09
CA GLU A 78 4.20 6.36 7.80
C GLU A 78 5.37 5.83 6.99
N LEU A 79 5.17 4.72 6.25
CA LEU A 79 6.17 4.22 5.33
C LEU A 79 6.52 5.28 4.26
N VAL A 80 5.53 6.01 3.74
CA VAL A 80 5.76 7.12 2.80
C VAL A 80 6.60 8.23 3.43
N ASP A 81 6.30 8.64 4.68
CA ASP A 81 7.06 9.66 5.40
C ASP A 81 8.52 9.24 5.64
N VAL A 82 8.72 7.99 6.06
CA VAL A 82 10.06 7.41 6.24
C VAL A 82 10.80 7.40 4.90
N ALA A 83 10.17 6.92 3.84
CA ALA A 83 10.76 6.84 2.51
C ALA A 83 11.20 8.21 1.97
N LEU A 84 10.35 9.24 2.12
CA LEU A 84 10.69 10.62 1.75
C LEU A 84 11.85 11.19 2.58
N THR A 85 11.87 10.89 3.88
CA THR A 85 12.93 11.31 4.79
C THR A 85 14.27 10.66 4.44
N GLU A 86 14.26 9.36 4.13
CA GLU A 86 15.45 8.63 3.73
C GLU A 86 15.96 9.05 2.34
N LEU A 87 15.05 9.29 1.40
CA LEU A 87 15.40 9.77 0.07
C LEU A 87 16.02 11.17 0.11
N ALA A 88 15.55 12.05 1.01
CA ALA A 88 16.11 13.40 1.18
C ALA A 88 17.56 13.41 1.69
N LYS A 89 18.08 12.30 2.21
CA LYS A 89 19.49 12.15 2.58
C LYS A 89 20.40 11.84 1.38
N ASN A 90 19.80 11.54 0.24
CA ASN A 90 20.52 11.27 -1.01
C ASN A 90 20.59 12.56 -1.84
N ASP A 91 21.71 12.77 -2.55
CA ASP A 91 21.90 13.92 -3.45
C ASP A 91 21.27 13.71 -4.84
N ALA A 92 20.28 12.81 -4.96
CA ALA A 92 19.65 12.49 -6.23
C ALA A 92 18.79 13.66 -6.73
N VAL A 93 19.16 14.25 -7.87
CA VAL A 93 18.43 15.36 -8.49
C VAL A 93 17.13 14.89 -9.17
N THR A 94 17.16 13.67 -9.71
CA THR A 94 16.02 13.02 -10.38
C THR A 94 15.92 11.57 -9.90
N PRO A 95 15.41 11.35 -8.68
CA PRO A 95 15.41 10.01 -8.11
C PRO A 95 14.57 9.02 -8.91
N LEU A 96 15.09 7.80 -9.01
CA LEU A 96 14.42 6.65 -9.58
C LEU A 96 13.88 5.77 -8.45
N LEU A 97 12.57 5.62 -8.40
CA LEU A 97 11.83 4.91 -7.36
C LEU A 97 11.36 3.55 -7.87
N LEU A 98 11.28 2.57 -6.98
CA LEU A 98 10.67 1.27 -7.23
C LEU A 98 9.62 0.98 -6.14
N ASP A 99 8.41 0.67 -6.54
CA ASP A 99 7.33 0.20 -5.68
C ASP A 99 7.08 -1.28 -5.98
N VAL A 100 7.34 -2.15 -5.01
CA VAL A 100 7.30 -3.61 -5.17
C VAL A 100 6.06 -4.19 -4.52
N GLY A 101 5.11 -4.68 -5.33
CA GLY A 101 3.76 -5.03 -4.90
C GLY A 101 2.90 -3.77 -4.77
N CYS A 102 2.77 -3.00 -5.87
CA CYS A 102 2.20 -1.64 -5.80
C CYS A 102 0.70 -1.59 -5.47
N GLY A 103 -0.05 -2.69 -5.67
CA GLY A 103 -1.49 -2.73 -5.43
C GLY A 103 -2.25 -1.60 -6.13
N SER A 104 -2.93 -0.75 -5.36
CA SER A 104 -3.63 0.45 -5.86
C SER A 104 -2.68 1.56 -6.35
N GLY A 105 -1.38 1.43 -6.10
CA GLY A 105 -0.37 2.47 -6.31
C GLY A 105 -0.24 3.43 -5.13
N ALA A 106 -0.87 3.16 -3.99
CA ALA A 106 -0.96 4.09 -2.87
C ALA A 106 0.41 4.65 -2.45
N ILE A 107 1.41 3.80 -2.25
CA ILE A 107 2.74 4.21 -1.77
C ILE A 107 3.51 4.92 -2.89
N GLY A 108 3.73 4.25 -4.02
CA GLY A 108 4.57 4.78 -5.09
C GLY A 108 4.02 6.06 -5.73
N LEU A 109 2.69 6.13 -5.95
CA LEU A 109 2.06 7.33 -6.51
C LEU A 109 2.08 8.50 -5.52
N SER A 110 1.91 8.25 -4.22
CA SER A 110 2.03 9.31 -3.19
C SER A 110 3.45 9.87 -3.14
N LEU A 111 4.48 9.00 -3.17
CA LEU A 111 5.87 9.43 -3.26
C LEU A 111 6.11 10.33 -4.48
N LEU A 112 5.64 9.90 -5.65
CA LEU A 112 5.80 10.66 -6.89
C LEU A 112 5.09 12.02 -6.84
N ALA A 113 3.85 12.07 -6.31
CA ALA A 113 3.07 13.29 -6.16
C ALA A 113 3.74 14.26 -5.18
N GLU A 114 4.18 13.78 -4.02
CA GLU A 114 4.79 14.63 -2.99
C GLU A 114 6.16 15.16 -3.40
N LEU A 115 6.97 14.38 -4.10
CA LEU A 115 8.22 14.86 -4.71
C LEU A 115 7.94 15.94 -5.75
N GLY A 116 6.93 15.74 -6.61
CA GLY A 116 6.48 16.74 -7.57
C GLY A 116 6.03 18.05 -6.91
N ASN A 117 5.27 17.97 -5.82
CA ASN A 117 4.83 19.13 -5.04
C ASN A 117 6.01 19.90 -4.39
N ARG A 118 7.14 19.21 -4.14
CA ARG A 118 8.39 19.82 -3.68
C ARG A 118 9.28 20.34 -4.83
N GLY A 119 8.79 20.29 -6.08
CA GLY A 119 9.53 20.72 -7.27
C GLY A 119 10.61 19.74 -7.75
N LEU A 120 10.62 18.51 -7.23
CA LEU A 120 11.56 17.46 -7.63
C LEU A 120 10.95 16.62 -8.75
N ARG A 121 11.75 16.33 -9.77
CA ARG A 121 11.37 15.38 -10.82
C ARG A 121 11.81 14.00 -10.40
N ALA A 122 10.87 13.07 -10.28
CA ALA A 122 11.15 11.67 -10.00
C ALA A 122 10.54 10.78 -11.09
N SER A 123 11.03 9.54 -11.19
CA SER A 123 10.42 8.47 -12.00
C SER A 123 10.15 7.27 -11.12
N LEU A 124 9.05 6.58 -11.40
CA LEU A 124 8.61 5.42 -10.65
C LEU A 124 8.53 4.19 -11.57
N VAL A 125 9.04 3.08 -11.11
CA VAL A 125 8.70 1.74 -11.62
C VAL A 125 7.80 1.10 -10.57
N ALA A 126 6.63 0.61 -10.99
CA ALA A 126 5.66 -0.03 -10.12
C ALA A 126 5.47 -1.49 -10.56
N LEU A 127 5.75 -2.42 -9.65
CA LEU A 127 5.65 -3.85 -9.89
C LEU A 127 4.45 -4.42 -9.14
N ASP A 128 3.73 -5.32 -9.79
CA ASP A 128 2.75 -6.18 -9.13
C ASP A 128 2.61 -7.49 -9.92
N VAL A 129 2.31 -8.57 -9.23
CA VAL A 129 2.05 -9.86 -9.87
C VAL A 129 0.65 -9.88 -10.50
N SER A 130 -0.30 -9.10 -9.98
CA SER A 130 -1.68 -9.00 -10.44
C SER A 130 -1.81 -7.99 -11.59
N PRO A 131 -2.19 -8.42 -12.81
CA PRO A 131 -2.50 -7.50 -13.89
C PRO A 131 -3.68 -6.57 -13.57
N ASP A 132 -4.63 -7.02 -12.74
CA ASP A 132 -5.81 -6.26 -12.34
C ASP A 132 -5.43 -5.14 -11.35
N ALA A 133 -4.53 -5.42 -10.40
CA ALA A 133 -3.95 -4.40 -9.54
C ALA A 133 -3.19 -3.34 -10.35
N LEU A 134 -2.36 -3.77 -11.30
CA LEU A 134 -1.67 -2.84 -12.20
C LEU A 134 -2.64 -2.01 -13.07
N ALA A 135 -3.77 -2.57 -13.46
CA ALA A 135 -4.79 -1.82 -14.20
C ALA A 135 -5.37 -0.69 -13.33
N LEU A 136 -5.76 -1.00 -12.10
CA LEU A 136 -6.26 0.00 -11.14
C LEU A 136 -5.21 1.05 -10.79
N SER A 137 -3.97 0.63 -10.54
CA SER A 137 -2.88 1.57 -10.27
C SER A 137 -2.63 2.54 -11.44
N ARG A 138 -2.76 2.07 -12.71
CA ARG A 138 -2.69 2.94 -13.90
C ARG A 138 -3.87 3.92 -13.96
N GLU A 139 -5.08 3.48 -13.56
CA GLU A 139 -6.26 4.34 -13.47
C GLU A 139 -6.01 5.46 -12.46
N ASN A 140 -5.50 5.12 -11.27
CA ASN A 140 -5.12 6.08 -10.23
C ASN A 140 -4.03 7.05 -10.69
N ALA A 141 -2.98 6.56 -11.35
CA ALA A 141 -1.93 7.42 -11.89
C ALA A 141 -2.50 8.44 -12.91
N ARG A 142 -3.42 8.02 -13.79
CA ARG A 142 -4.08 8.92 -14.75
C ARG A 142 -4.99 9.94 -14.06
N LYS A 143 -5.81 9.50 -13.09
CA LYS A 143 -6.69 10.36 -12.28
C LYS A 143 -5.91 11.53 -11.67
N HIS A 144 -4.71 11.25 -11.16
CA HIS A 144 -3.84 12.24 -10.52
C HIS A 144 -2.77 12.86 -11.45
N GLN A 145 -2.84 12.59 -12.76
CA GLN A 145 -1.93 13.15 -13.78
C GLN A 145 -0.44 12.82 -13.51
N LEU A 146 -0.18 11.68 -12.89
CA LEU A 146 1.16 11.16 -12.61
C LEU A 146 1.66 10.32 -13.79
N HIS A 147 2.43 10.94 -14.70
CA HIS A 147 2.81 10.34 -15.98
C HIS A 147 4.19 9.66 -15.98
N ALA A 148 5.03 9.93 -14.96
CA ALA A 148 6.38 9.39 -14.86
C ALA A 148 6.42 8.01 -14.19
N VAL A 149 5.49 7.10 -14.56
CA VAL A 149 5.35 5.77 -14.00
C VAL A 149 5.45 4.71 -15.09
N THR A 150 6.27 3.68 -14.85
CA THR A 150 6.35 2.46 -15.65
C THR A 150 5.77 1.30 -14.84
N PHE A 151 4.76 0.63 -15.36
CA PHE A 151 4.09 -0.50 -14.70
C PHE A 151 4.54 -1.82 -15.31
N VAL A 152 4.99 -2.76 -14.48
CA VAL A 152 5.52 -4.06 -14.91
C VAL A 152 4.81 -5.18 -14.15
N ALA A 153 4.23 -6.14 -14.87
CA ALA A 153 3.74 -7.37 -14.28
C ALA A 153 4.92 -8.26 -13.90
N SER A 154 5.10 -8.51 -12.59
CA SER A 154 6.30 -9.20 -12.10
C SER A 154 6.02 -9.92 -10.78
N ASP A 155 6.50 -11.16 -10.66
CA ASP A 155 6.64 -11.81 -9.36
C ASP A 155 7.88 -11.25 -8.68
N TRP A 156 7.65 -10.26 -7.82
CA TRP A 156 8.68 -9.40 -7.20
C TRP A 156 9.59 -8.79 -8.28
N PHE A 157 10.86 -9.15 -8.31
CA PHE A 157 11.87 -8.59 -9.23
C PHE A 157 12.09 -9.43 -10.50
N SER A 158 11.35 -10.53 -10.71
CA SER A 158 11.68 -11.53 -11.75
C SER A 158 11.64 -10.99 -13.18
N GLU A 159 10.68 -10.09 -13.48
CA GLU A 159 10.50 -9.50 -14.80
C GLU A 159 11.06 -8.06 -14.91
N LEU A 160 11.75 -7.60 -13.86
CA LEU A 160 12.37 -6.28 -13.90
C LEU A 160 13.59 -6.28 -14.84
N ASP A 161 13.61 -5.34 -15.79
CA ASP A 161 14.66 -5.24 -16.78
C ASP A 161 16.04 -5.13 -16.10
N PRO A 162 17.01 -5.99 -16.46
CA PRO A 162 18.37 -5.97 -15.89
C PRO A 162 19.10 -4.63 -16.02
N SER A 163 18.68 -3.75 -16.94
CA SER A 163 19.24 -2.40 -17.07
C SER A 163 18.99 -1.50 -15.87
N PHE A 164 18.04 -1.87 -14.99
CA PHE A 164 17.78 -1.18 -13.73
C PHE A 164 18.69 -1.62 -12.56
N ARG A 165 19.55 -2.63 -12.74
CA ARG A 165 20.45 -3.08 -11.67
C ARG A 165 21.34 -1.94 -11.17
N GLY A 166 21.40 -1.78 -9.85
CA GLY A 166 22.20 -0.76 -9.19
C GLY A 166 21.75 0.68 -9.44
N ARG A 167 20.48 0.92 -9.80
CA ARG A 167 20.01 2.25 -10.22
C ARG A 167 18.95 2.88 -9.34
N PHE A 168 18.23 2.13 -8.53
CA PHE A 168 17.17 2.72 -7.70
C PHE A 168 17.73 3.48 -6.51
N ASP A 169 17.25 4.71 -6.35
CA ASP A 169 17.55 5.55 -5.18
C ASP A 169 16.68 5.16 -3.97
N LEU A 170 15.49 4.61 -4.25
CA LEU A 170 14.55 4.14 -3.24
C LEU A 170 13.81 2.91 -3.77
N ILE A 171 13.76 1.87 -2.96
CA ILE A 171 12.83 0.73 -3.13
C ILE A 171 11.87 0.77 -1.95
N VAL A 172 10.56 0.77 -2.23
CA VAL A 172 9.52 0.63 -1.23
C VAL A 172 8.73 -0.65 -1.45
N ALA A 173 8.23 -1.25 -0.36
CA ALA A 173 7.33 -2.39 -0.44
C ALA A 173 6.44 -2.47 0.80
N ASN A 174 5.18 -2.87 0.60
CA ASN A 174 4.30 -3.38 1.63
C ASN A 174 3.81 -4.77 1.16
N PRO A 175 4.62 -5.82 1.34
CA PRO A 175 4.27 -7.16 0.88
C PRO A 175 3.27 -7.83 1.82
N PRO A 176 2.62 -8.93 1.40
CA PRO A 176 1.90 -9.80 2.30
C PRO A 176 2.82 -10.28 3.44
N TYR A 177 2.31 -10.26 4.66
CA TYR A 177 3.06 -10.68 5.85
C TYR A 177 2.22 -11.44 6.89
N VAL A 178 0.96 -11.73 6.59
CA VAL A 178 0.09 -12.50 7.47
C VAL A 178 0.30 -13.99 7.22
N SER A 179 0.49 -14.79 8.30
CA SER A 179 0.57 -16.23 8.16
C SER A 179 -0.80 -16.86 7.87
N GLU A 180 -0.81 -18.06 7.27
CA GLU A 180 -2.03 -18.85 7.06
C GLU A 180 -2.85 -19.04 8.34
N VAL A 181 -2.18 -19.28 9.46
CA VAL A 181 -2.83 -19.49 10.75
C VAL A 181 -3.46 -18.20 11.25
N ALA A 182 -2.69 -17.09 11.23
CA ALA A 182 -3.18 -15.80 11.68
C ALA A 182 -4.36 -15.30 10.84
N PHE A 183 -4.34 -15.56 9.53
CA PHE A 183 -5.43 -15.17 8.63
C PHE A 183 -6.79 -15.75 9.04
N THR A 184 -6.81 -16.96 9.62
CA THR A 184 -8.07 -17.59 10.07
C THR A 184 -8.70 -16.91 11.30
N GLU A 185 -7.91 -16.08 12.00
CA GLU A 185 -8.33 -15.37 13.22
C GLU A 185 -8.65 -13.89 12.97
N LEU A 186 -8.42 -13.41 11.73
CA LEU A 186 -8.68 -12.01 11.36
C LEU A 186 -10.17 -11.72 11.22
N ASP A 187 -10.50 -10.43 11.21
CA ASP A 187 -11.86 -9.95 10.98
C ASP A 187 -12.38 -10.48 9.62
N PRO A 188 -13.58 -11.08 9.58
CA PRO A 188 -14.18 -11.58 8.35
C PRO A 188 -14.27 -10.55 7.22
N VAL A 189 -14.26 -9.25 7.51
CA VAL A 189 -14.27 -8.18 6.51
C VAL A 189 -13.05 -8.28 5.57
N LEU A 190 -11.92 -8.81 6.05
CA LEU A 190 -10.71 -8.99 5.24
C LEU A 190 -10.85 -10.06 4.16
N SER A 191 -11.89 -10.91 4.24
CA SER A 191 -12.18 -11.90 3.20
C SER A 191 -12.65 -11.27 1.88
N TYR A 192 -13.00 -9.99 1.87
CA TYR A 192 -13.32 -9.23 0.65
C TYR A 192 -12.06 -8.77 -0.10
N GLU A 193 -10.94 -8.69 0.60
CA GLU A 193 -9.67 -8.24 -0.01
C GLU A 193 -8.93 -9.43 -0.66
N PRO A 194 -8.09 -9.18 -1.68
CA PRO A 194 -7.32 -10.23 -2.31
C PRO A 194 -6.45 -10.98 -1.29
N ARG A 195 -6.68 -12.27 -1.16
CA ARG A 195 -5.95 -13.09 -0.18
C ARG A 195 -4.44 -13.04 -0.38
N ASP A 196 -4.01 -13.06 -1.64
CA ASP A 196 -2.58 -13.03 -1.99
C ASP A 196 -1.91 -11.66 -1.67
N ALA A 197 -2.70 -10.62 -1.39
CA ALA A 197 -2.21 -9.34 -0.91
C ALA A 197 -2.07 -9.27 0.63
N LEU A 198 -2.57 -10.29 1.34
CA LEU A 198 -2.53 -10.37 2.81
C LEU A 198 -1.62 -11.49 3.29
N VAL A 199 -1.74 -12.68 2.69
CA VAL A 199 -1.18 -13.92 3.22
C VAL A 199 0.11 -14.28 2.50
N ALA A 200 1.16 -14.50 3.29
CA ALA A 200 2.43 -15.02 2.83
C ALA A 200 2.79 -16.34 3.51
N PRO A 201 3.58 -17.21 2.85
CA PRO A 201 4.12 -18.40 3.47
C PRO A 201 5.06 -18.08 4.64
N ASP A 202 5.23 -19.05 5.54
CA ASP A 202 6.20 -18.95 6.63
C ASP A 202 7.63 -19.09 6.09
N ALA A 203 8.57 -18.38 6.71
CA ALA A 203 9.99 -18.51 6.41
C ALA A 203 10.85 -18.30 7.65
N SER A 204 11.99 -18.99 7.71
CA SER A 204 12.97 -18.87 8.80
C SER A 204 12.36 -19.10 10.21
N GLY A 205 11.30 -19.90 10.30
CA GLY A 205 10.57 -20.16 11.53
C GLY A 205 9.65 -19.03 11.99
N VAL A 206 9.35 -18.07 11.11
CA VAL A 206 8.46 -16.91 11.36
C VAL A 206 7.27 -16.99 10.41
N GLY A 207 6.07 -16.80 10.97
CA GLY A 207 4.83 -16.86 10.22
C GLY A 207 4.71 -15.71 9.22
N GLY A 208 4.27 -16.01 8.00
CA GLY A 208 4.02 -15.00 6.95
C GLY A 208 5.26 -14.23 6.47
N PHE A 209 6.47 -14.71 6.72
CA PHE A 209 7.71 -13.93 6.51
C PHE A 209 8.37 -14.14 5.15
N ALA A 210 7.88 -15.07 4.31
CA ALA A 210 8.59 -15.48 3.10
C ALA A 210 8.78 -14.33 2.10
N ASP A 211 7.76 -13.52 1.89
CA ASP A 211 7.80 -12.43 0.91
C ASP A 211 8.66 -11.27 1.39
N VAL A 212 8.55 -10.90 2.66
CA VAL A 212 9.44 -9.93 3.32
C VAL A 212 10.89 -10.37 3.18
N GLN A 213 11.21 -11.64 3.50
CA GLN A 213 12.55 -12.18 3.39
C GLN A 213 13.07 -12.18 1.96
N ARG A 214 12.21 -12.52 0.98
CA ARG A 214 12.56 -12.53 -0.45
C ARG A 214 12.94 -11.14 -0.93
N ILE A 215 12.13 -10.12 -0.59
CA ILE A 215 12.40 -8.73 -0.98
C ILE A 215 13.71 -8.24 -0.36
N ILE A 216 13.92 -8.47 0.94
CA ILE A 216 15.17 -8.09 1.63
C ILE A 216 16.39 -8.70 0.93
N ARG A 217 16.34 -10.00 0.59
CA ARG A 217 17.43 -10.71 -0.06
C ARG A 217 17.74 -10.19 -1.46
N ASP A 218 16.70 -9.86 -2.24
CA ASP A 218 16.84 -9.60 -3.66
C ASP A 218 17.02 -8.10 -3.98
N ALA A 219 16.59 -7.18 -3.10
CA ALA A 219 16.66 -5.73 -3.34
C ALA A 219 18.08 -5.16 -3.50
N PRO A 220 19.15 -5.65 -2.82
CA PRO A 220 20.48 -5.04 -2.93
C PRO A 220 21.02 -4.94 -4.34
N GLN A 221 20.74 -5.91 -5.21
CA GLN A 221 21.22 -5.89 -6.60
C GLN A 221 20.59 -4.79 -7.46
N TRP A 222 19.49 -4.20 -7.01
CA TRP A 222 18.73 -3.16 -7.72
C TRP A 222 19.01 -1.76 -7.18
N LEU A 223 19.40 -1.66 -5.89
CA LEU A 223 19.73 -0.40 -5.24
C LEU A 223 21.00 0.21 -5.81
N GLY A 224 20.96 1.52 -6.05
CA GLY A 224 22.15 2.32 -6.34
C GLY A 224 23.07 2.44 -5.12
N PRO A 225 24.28 3.03 -5.31
CA PRO A 225 25.28 3.11 -4.23
C PRO A 225 24.78 3.85 -2.97
N SER A 226 23.86 4.81 -3.12
CA SER A 226 23.22 5.56 -2.03
C SER A 226 21.75 5.15 -1.85
N GLY A 227 21.32 4.11 -2.54
CA GLY A 227 19.94 3.65 -2.52
C GLY A 227 19.51 3.09 -1.15
N VAL A 228 18.22 3.10 -0.90
CA VAL A 228 17.63 2.62 0.36
C VAL A 228 16.40 1.75 0.09
N LEU A 229 16.28 0.66 0.84
CA LEU A 229 15.07 -0.14 0.97
C LEU A 229 14.26 0.38 2.16
N VAL A 230 12.98 0.67 1.96
CA VAL A 230 12.00 0.96 3.01
C VAL A 230 10.83 0.00 2.85
N LEU A 231 10.60 -0.85 3.84
CA LEU A 231 9.70 -2.00 3.72
C LEU A 231 8.83 -2.12 4.98
N GLU A 232 7.53 -2.32 4.79
CA GLU A 232 6.59 -2.66 5.85
C GLU A 232 6.63 -4.16 6.17
N HIS A 233 6.47 -4.53 7.44
CA HIS A 233 6.41 -5.93 7.89
C HIS A 233 5.45 -6.11 9.07
N GLY A 234 5.14 -7.35 9.43
CA GLY A 234 4.35 -7.67 10.61
C GLY A 234 5.05 -7.27 11.90
N TYR A 235 4.29 -6.78 12.88
CA TYR A 235 4.81 -6.25 14.14
C TYR A 235 5.69 -7.25 14.93
N ASP A 236 5.53 -8.54 14.68
CA ASP A 236 6.30 -9.64 15.30
C ASP A 236 7.48 -10.11 14.43
N GLN A 237 7.68 -9.52 13.25
CA GLN A 237 8.69 -9.92 12.27
C GLN A 237 9.99 -9.09 12.35
N GLY A 238 10.05 -8.02 13.12
CA GLY A 238 11.16 -7.06 13.14
C GLY A 238 12.52 -7.68 13.36
N GLU A 239 12.69 -8.57 14.38
CA GLU A 239 13.97 -9.26 14.60
C GLU A 239 14.38 -10.16 13.44
N ALA A 240 13.41 -10.82 12.79
CA ALA A 240 13.68 -11.65 11.62
C ALA A 240 14.11 -10.80 10.42
N ALA A 241 13.45 -9.65 10.22
CA ALA A 241 13.80 -8.68 9.18
C ALA A 241 15.22 -8.11 9.39
N LEU A 242 15.59 -7.74 10.61
CA LEU A 242 16.94 -7.28 10.95
C LEU A 242 18.00 -8.39 10.71
N ARG A 243 17.68 -9.65 11.00
CA ARG A 243 18.58 -10.79 10.70
C ARG A 243 18.73 -10.97 9.20
N ALA A 244 17.61 -11.00 8.46
CA ALA A 244 17.63 -11.15 7.01
C ALA A 244 18.44 -10.05 6.31
N CYS A 245 18.38 -8.81 6.79
CA CYS A 245 19.21 -7.72 6.28
C CYS A 245 20.70 -7.95 6.51
N ARG A 246 21.10 -8.40 7.71
CA ARG A 246 22.51 -8.73 7.98
C ARG A 246 23.01 -9.84 7.07
N ASP A 247 22.19 -10.88 6.86
CA ASP A 247 22.54 -12.01 6.00
C ASP A 247 22.63 -11.58 4.51
N ALA A 248 21.82 -10.60 4.09
CA ALA A 248 21.86 -10.02 2.76
C ALA A 248 22.96 -8.96 2.55
N GLY A 249 23.73 -8.63 3.60
CA GLY A 249 24.89 -7.74 3.52
C GLY A 249 24.59 -6.25 3.65
N TYR A 250 23.40 -5.86 4.10
CA TYR A 250 23.10 -4.48 4.45
C TYR A 250 23.94 -3.99 5.64
N ARG A 251 24.37 -2.71 5.59
CA ARG A 251 25.29 -2.12 6.57
C ARG A 251 24.62 -1.19 7.56
N ASP A 252 23.65 -0.41 7.09
CA ASP A 252 22.84 0.49 7.93
C ASP A 252 21.40 -0.04 7.90
N VAL A 253 20.97 -0.61 9.03
CA VAL A 253 19.66 -1.23 9.16
C VAL A 253 18.97 -0.72 10.42
N ARG A 254 17.74 -0.26 10.27
CA ARG A 254 16.89 0.21 11.37
C ARG A 254 15.49 -0.36 11.20
N ASP A 255 14.88 -0.71 12.32
CA ASP A 255 13.48 -1.06 12.40
C ASP A 255 12.78 0.06 13.19
N LEU A 256 11.80 0.70 12.57
CA LEU A 256 11.09 1.84 13.12
C LEU A 256 9.70 1.41 13.58
N GLU A 257 9.29 1.96 14.72
CA GLU A 257 7.97 1.74 15.30
C GLU A 257 6.92 2.63 14.63
N ASP A 258 5.71 2.09 14.50
CA ASP A 258 4.52 2.86 14.11
C ASP A 258 4.02 3.76 15.29
N LEU A 259 2.99 4.57 15.04
CA LEU A 259 2.41 5.45 16.06
C LEU A 259 1.82 4.70 17.27
N ALA A 260 1.60 3.39 17.16
CA ALA A 260 1.17 2.54 18.26
C ALA A 260 2.36 1.97 19.07
N GLY A 261 3.61 2.20 18.61
CA GLY A 261 4.83 1.70 19.24
C GLY A 261 5.17 0.26 18.85
N HIS A 262 4.67 -0.23 17.73
CA HIS A 262 5.01 -1.55 17.22
C HIS A 262 6.03 -1.45 16.07
N PRO A 263 7.05 -2.33 16.04
CA PRO A 263 7.97 -2.44 14.91
C PRO A 263 7.19 -2.63 13.60
N ARG A 264 7.45 -1.79 12.60
CA ARG A 264 6.64 -1.78 11.39
C ARG A 264 7.41 -1.45 10.11
N VAL A 265 8.37 -0.55 10.17
CA VAL A 265 9.04 -0.05 8.97
C VAL A 265 10.54 -0.30 9.03
N LEU A 266 10.99 -1.24 8.21
CA LEU A 266 12.40 -1.55 8.03
C LEU A 266 13.03 -0.53 7.06
N VAL A 267 14.16 0.05 7.46
CA VAL A 267 15.03 0.88 6.61
C VAL A 267 16.38 0.20 6.49
N ALA A 268 16.82 -0.07 5.26
CA ALA A 268 18.07 -0.80 5.03
C ALA A 268 18.87 -0.23 3.85
N ARG A 269 20.18 -0.01 4.06
CA ARG A 269 21.14 0.45 3.03
C ARG A 269 22.23 -0.61 2.82
N PRO A 270 22.61 -0.91 1.55
CA PRO A 270 23.66 -1.88 1.24
C PRO A 270 25.04 -1.49 1.73
#